data_403270d10eda753746012b86731b613a
#
_entry.id   403270d10eda753746012b86731b613a
#
_cell.length_a   1.000
_cell.length_b   1.000
_cell.length_c   1.000
_cell.angle_alpha   90.00
_cell.angle_beta   90.00
_cell.angle_gamma   90.00
#
_symmetry.space_group_name_H-M   'P 1'
#
loop_
_entity.id
_entity.type
_entity.pdbx_description
1 polymer ?
#
loop_
_entity_poly.entity_id
_entity_poly.type
_entity_poly.pdbx_seq_one_letter_code
_entity_poly.pdbx_strand_id
1 'polypeptide(L)'
;MPTRHARVRCTTAPVLAAFVALAMAAASSLPALAGSVAVQVVDGAGKPLAGAVVFLESREASAAVRPLPAQQIAQAGRQFIPRVTVVTKGTAVGFPNRDTVRHHVYSFSPTKKFEIKLYVGTPTEPVVFDQPGIAVLGCNIHDQMAAWVVVVDSPWYGQTGADGSLAWPAVPAGSYQLRTWHPALAVGAPAAAQGLQVQATATQAAVGLTGLTP
;
A
#
# COMPACT_ATOMS: atom_id res chain seq x y z
N MET A 1 44.42 -89.10 17.18
CA MET A 1 43.33 -88.23 17.52
C MET A 1 43.32 -87.10 16.51
N PRO A 2 42.33 -87.01 15.62
CA PRO A 2 42.32 -85.97 14.59
C PRO A 2 41.45 -84.77 15.05
N THR A 3 41.99 -83.58 14.92
CA THR A 3 41.40 -82.32 15.21
C THR A 3 40.44 -81.88 14.06
N ARG A 4 39.18 -81.62 14.40
CA ARG A 4 38.14 -81.13 13.46
C ARG A 4 38.28 -79.63 13.30
N HIS A 5 38.57 -79.19 12.08
CA HIS A 5 38.47 -77.81 11.73
C HIS A 5 37.01 -77.44 11.36
N ALA A 6 36.40 -76.57 12.14
CA ALA A 6 35.10 -75.99 11.85
C ALA A 6 35.23 -74.83 10.78
N ARG A 7 34.58 -74.98 9.66
CA ARG A 7 34.50 -73.96 8.65
C ARG A 7 33.34 -73.03 8.98
N VAL A 8 33.65 -71.77 9.28
CA VAL A 8 32.69 -70.70 9.39
C VAL A 8 32.28 -70.25 7.99
N ARG A 9 31.00 -70.38 7.62
CA ARG A 9 30.43 -69.86 6.40
C ARG A 9 30.00 -68.45 6.68
N CYS A 10 30.66 -67.49 6.04
CA CYS A 10 30.24 -66.06 6.00
C CYS A 10 29.15 -65.88 4.93
N THR A 11 27.90 -65.65 5.36
CA THR A 11 26.79 -65.33 4.47
C THR A 11 26.73 -63.83 4.34
N THR A 12 27.13 -63.32 3.16
CA THR A 12 26.97 -61.95 2.78
C THR A 12 25.54 -61.73 2.31
N ALA A 13 24.73 -60.97 3.06
CA ALA A 13 23.43 -60.50 2.64
C ALA A 13 23.60 -59.25 1.75
N PRO A 14 22.91 -59.13 0.62
CA PRO A 14 22.96 -57.92 -0.19
C PRO A 14 22.09 -56.83 0.46
N VAL A 15 22.72 -55.69 0.78
CA VAL A 15 22.02 -54.46 1.20
C VAL A 15 21.38 -53.86 -0.04
N LEU A 16 20.07 -53.96 -0.11
CA LEU A 16 19.26 -53.33 -1.16
C LEU A 16 19.16 -51.83 -0.81
N ALA A 17 19.95 -50.99 -1.44
CA ALA A 17 19.88 -49.55 -1.33
C ALA A 17 18.64 -49.05 -2.10
N ALA A 18 17.56 -48.75 -1.38
CA ALA A 18 16.39 -48.08 -1.93
C ALA A 18 16.70 -46.58 -2.13
N PHE A 19 16.96 -46.17 -3.39
CA PHE A 19 16.98 -44.75 -3.77
C PHE A 19 15.56 -44.25 -3.82
N VAL A 20 15.16 -43.54 -2.76
CA VAL A 20 13.94 -42.70 -2.80
C VAL A 20 14.26 -41.43 -3.61
N ALA A 21 13.87 -41.42 -4.85
CA ALA A 21 13.92 -40.23 -5.70
C ALA A 21 12.83 -39.25 -5.22
N LEU A 22 13.22 -38.22 -4.45
CA LEU A 22 12.39 -37.11 -4.05
C LEU A 22 12.20 -36.19 -5.29
N ALA A 23 11.12 -36.40 -6.03
CA ALA A 23 10.73 -35.53 -7.12
C ALA A 23 10.30 -34.17 -6.51
N MET A 24 11.20 -33.19 -6.47
CA MET A 24 10.86 -31.77 -6.26
C MET A 24 10.03 -31.29 -7.44
N ALA A 25 8.72 -31.23 -7.26
CA ALA A 25 7.83 -30.52 -8.16
C ALA A 25 8.17 -29.02 -8.08
N ALA A 26 9.01 -28.53 -8.97
CA ALA A 26 9.20 -27.09 -9.17
C ALA A 26 7.85 -26.53 -9.65
N ALA A 27 7.12 -25.89 -8.75
CA ALA A 27 5.94 -25.13 -9.10
C ALA A 27 6.39 -23.96 -9.98
N SER A 28 6.36 -24.16 -11.29
CA SER A 28 6.58 -23.11 -12.28
C SER A 28 5.43 -22.12 -12.14
N SER A 29 5.66 -21.00 -11.42
CA SER A 29 4.73 -19.88 -11.42
C SER A 29 4.68 -19.30 -12.84
N LEU A 30 3.60 -19.60 -13.55
CA LEU A 30 3.30 -18.93 -14.82
C LEU A 30 3.29 -17.43 -14.57
N PRO A 31 3.90 -16.60 -15.44
CA PRO A 31 3.80 -15.15 -15.31
C PRO A 31 2.32 -14.77 -15.34
N ALA A 32 1.86 -14.07 -14.31
CA ALA A 32 0.50 -13.56 -14.29
C ALA A 32 0.34 -12.59 -15.48
N LEU A 33 -0.62 -12.88 -16.36
CA LEU A 33 -0.96 -11.98 -17.45
C LEU A 33 -1.41 -10.65 -16.84
N ALA A 34 -0.86 -9.54 -17.33
CA ALA A 34 -1.19 -8.21 -16.85
C ALA A 34 -2.02 -7.47 -17.92
N GLY A 35 -3.05 -6.76 -17.47
CA GLY A 35 -3.86 -5.89 -18.31
C GLY A 35 -3.80 -4.43 -17.86
N SER A 36 -4.23 -3.51 -18.74
CA SER A 36 -4.41 -2.12 -18.34
C SER A 36 -5.69 -1.96 -17.52
N VAL A 37 -5.65 -1.03 -16.56
CA VAL A 37 -6.84 -0.65 -15.79
C VAL A 37 -7.03 0.86 -15.93
N ALA A 38 -8.21 1.30 -16.33
CA ALA A 38 -8.61 2.69 -16.38
C ALA A 38 -9.80 2.92 -15.44
N VAL A 39 -9.71 3.96 -14.61
CA VAL A 39 -10.75 4.31 -13.62
C VAL A 39 -11.22 5.72 -13.89
N GLN A 40 -12.53 5.91 -13.92
CA GLN A 40 -13.19 7.20 -13.96
C GLN A 40 -13.88 7.44 -12.62
N VAL A 41 -13.57 8.56 -11.95
CA VAL A 41 -14.20 8.96 -10.70
C VAL A 41 -15.05 10.20 -10.96
N VAL A 42 -16.29 10.17 -10.50
CA VAL A 42 -17.23 11.28 -10.56
C VAL A 42 -17.80 11.57 -9.17
N ASP A 43 -18.27 12.79 -8.97
CA ASP A 43 -19.03 13.18 -7.77
C ASP A 43 -20.49 12.70 -7.81
N GLY A 44 -21.27 13.02 -6.78
CA GLY A 44 -22.69 12.65 -6.69
C GLY A 44 -23.58 13.29 -7.76
N ALA A 45 -23.10 14.31 -8.49
CA ALA A 45 -23.78 14.95 -9.61
C ALA A 45 -23.30 14.41 -10.98
N GLY A 46 -22.40 13.43 -10.99
CA GLY A 46 -21.82 12.87 -12.21
C GLY A 46 -20.68 13.68 -12.81
N LYS A 47 -20.17 14.67 -12.10
CA LYS A 47 -19.08 15.53 -12.54
C LYS A 47 -17.71 14.89 -12.30
N PRO A 48 -16.75 14.96 -13.22
CA PRO A 48 -15.40 14.45 -12.98
C PRO A 48 -14.81 14.97 -11.66
N LEU A 49 -14.26 14.06 -10.85
CA LEU A 49 -13.69 14.37 -9.54
C LEU A 49 -12.17 14.30 -9.61
N ALA A 50 -11.52 15.46 -9.64
CA ALA A 50 -10.07 15.59 -9.61
C ALA A 50 -9.52 15.35 -8.19
N GLY A 51 -8.30 14.77 -8.09
CA GLY A 51 -7.62 14.60 -6.81
C GLY A 51 -8.15 13.46 -5.94
N ALA A 52 -9.09 12.65 -6.44
CA ALA A 52 -9.52 11.44 -5.74
C ALA A 52 -8.36 10.44 -5.68
N VAL A 53 -8.05 9.95 -4.49
CA VAL A 53 -7.07 8.87 -4.31
C VAL A 53 -7.74 7.54 -4.64
N VAL A 54 -7.14 6.81 -5.57
CA VAL A 54 -7.64 5.51 -6.03
C VAL A 54 -6.54 4.47 -5.88
N PHE A 55 -6.87 3.28 -5.39
CA PHE A 55 -5.92 2.19 -5.24
C PHE A 55 -6.60 0.82 -5.31
N LEU A 56 -5.81 -0.20 -5.70
CA LEU A 56 -6.28 -1.57 -5.86
C LEU A 56 -5.73 -2.42 -4.72
N GLU A 57 -6.59 -3.00 -3.90
CA GLU A 57 -6.21 -3.90 -2.82
C GLU A 57 -6.44 -5.35 -3.21
N SER A 58 -5.46 -6.20 -2.99
CA SER A 58 -5.55 -7.66 -2.99
C SER A 58 -4.45 -8.23 -2.11
N ARG A 59 -4.49 -9.52 -1.83
CA ARG A 59 -3.42 -10.19 -1.10
C ARG A 59 -2.09 -10.12 -1.85
N GLU A 60 -2.13 -10.27 -3.17
CA GLU A 60 -0.96 -10.20 -4.06
C GLU A 60 -0.40 -8.77 -4.12
N ALA A 61 -1.27 -7.76 -4.16
CA ALA A 61 -0.88 -6.35 -4.09
C ALA A 61 -0.14 -6.04 -2.78
N SER A 62 -0.69 -6.48 -1.66
CA SER A 62 -0.06 -6.31 -0.33
C SER A 62 1.30 -7.01 -0.23
N ALA A 63 1.45 -8.20 -0.82
CA ALA A 63 2.73 -8.92 -0.86
C ALA A 63 3.79 -8.23 -1.76
N ALA A 64 3.34 -7.50 -2.78
CA ALA A 64 4.19 -6.80 -3.74
C ALA A 64 4.62 -5.40 -3.29
N VAL A 65 3.88 -4.77 -2.36
CA VAL A 65 4.15 -3.40 -1.93
C VAL A 65 5.51 -3.28 -1.24
N ARG A 66 6.17 -2.14 -1.44
CA ARG A 66 7.41 -1.77 -0.75
C ARG A 66 7.28 -0.33 -0.27
N PRO A 67 7.92 0.03 0.85
CA PRO A 67 8.00 1.42 1.29
C PRO A 67 8.58 2.31 0.20
N LEU A 68 8.02 3.51 0.04
CA LEU A 68 8.61 4.54 -0.81
C LEU A 68 9.91 5.06 -0.19
N PRO A 69 10.78 5.69 -1.00
CA PRO A 69 11.81 6.58 -0.47
C PRO A 69 11.19 7.61 0.47
N ALA A 70 11.98 8.12 1.42
CA ALA A 70 11.49 9.08 2.40
C ALA A 70 10.73 10.25 1.74
N GLN A 71 9.53 10.52 2.22
CA GLN A 71 8.64 11.58 1.74
C GLN A 71 8.69 12.77 2.68
N GLN A 72 8.20 13.92 2.22
CA GLN A 72 8.10 15.13 3.04
C GLN A 72 6.72 15.78 2.88
N ILE A 73 6.19 16.26 4.00
CA ILE A 73 5.03 17.16 4.04
C ILE A 73 5.52 18.44 4.72
N ALA A 74 5.82 19.44 3.92
CA ALA A 74 6.35 20.70 4.43
C ALA A 74 5.24 21.55 5.07
N GLN A 75 5.62 22.38 6.03
CA GLN A 75 4.78 23.44 6.55
C GLN A 75 5.31 24.74 6.00
N ALA A 76 4.50 25.44 5.20
CA ALA A 76 4.84 26.71 4.60
C ALA A 76 3.57 27.56 4.39
N GLY A 77 3.63 28.85 4.67
CA GLY A 77 2.48 29.74 4.57
C GLY A 77 1.31 29.31 5.47
N ARG A 78 1.59 28.70 6.63
CA ARG A 78 0.61 28.14 7.55
C ARG A 78 -0.29 27.08 6.90
N GLN A 79 0.32 26.24 6.06
CA GLN A 79 -0.33 25.11 5.39
C GLN A 79 0.60 23.88 5.40
N PHE A 80 0.02 22.69 5.33
CA PHE A 80 0.74 21.47 4.99
C PHE A 80 0.80 21.32 3.46
N ILE A 81 1.99 21.08 2.93
CA ILE A 81 2.24 20.98 1.48
C ILE A 81 3.02 19.70 1.18
N PRO A 82 2.44 18.77 0.39
CA PRO A 82 1.10 18.82 -0.21
C PRO A 82 -0.01 18.57 0.84
N ARG A 83 -1.24 18.96 0.51
CA ARG A 83 -2.40 18.76 1.39
C ARG A 83 -2.84 17.30 1.48
N VAL A 84 -2.63 16.52 0.43
CA VAL A 84 -2.86 15.07 0.38
C VAL A 84 -1.58 14.40 -0.08
N THR A 85 -1.08 13.48 0.72
CA THR A 85 0.09 12.65 0.41
C THR A 85 -0.32 11.19 0.41
N VAL A 86 -0.05 10.48 -0.69
CA VAL A 86 -0.27 9.04 -0.75
C VAL A 86 1.08 8.34 -0.57
N VAL A 87 1.15 7.44 0.38
CA VAL A 87 2.36 6.65 0.66
C VAL A 87 2.03 5.16 0.75
N THR A 88 2.99 4.34 0.42
CA THR A 88 2.88 2.91 0.69
C THR A 88 3.21 2.61 2.14
N LYS A 89 2.64 1.55 2.67
CA LYS A 89 2.89 1.03 4.02
C LYS A 89 4.39 0.93 4.31
N GLY A 90 4.81 1.42 5.48
CA GLY A 90 6.19 1.43 5.94
C GLY A 90 7.01 2.64 5.48
N THR A 91 6.42 3.58 4.73
CA THR A 91 7.10 4.79 4.27
C THR A 91 7.34 5.76 5.42
N ALA A 92 8.56 6.30 5.49
CA ALA A 92 8.93 7.36 6.41
C ALA A 92 8.58 8.74 5.84
N VAL A 93 7.93 9.60 6.64
CA VAL A 93 7.52 10.95 6.25
C VAL A 93 8.13 11.97 7.20
N GLY A 94 8.90 12.91 6.66
CA GLY A 94 9.44 14.06 7.36
C GLY A 94 8.48 15.25 7.33
N PHE A 95 8.57 16.11 8.33
CA PHE A 95 7.72 17.29 8.47
C PHE A 95 8.56 18.58 8.61
N PRO A 96 9.26 19.04 7.55
CA PRO A 96 10.03 20.27 7.62
C PRO A 96 9.13 21.49 7.78
N ASN A 97 9.41 22.33 8.79
CA ASN A 97 8.78 23.63 8.96
C ASN A 97 9.63 24.70 8.26
N ARG A 98 9.09 25.29 7.19
CA ARG A 98 9.70 26.33 6.38
C ARG A 98 9.21 27.74 6.72
N ASP A 99 8.27 27.85 7.68
CA ASP A 99 7.79 29.13 8.18
C ASP A 99 8.74 29.70 9.26
N THR A 100 8.66 30.99 9.50
CA THR A 100 9.38 31.66 10.58
C THR A 100 8.73 31.47 11.95
N VAL A 101 7.51 30.96 11.99
CA VAL A 101 6.74 30.64 13.20
C VAL A 101 6.84 29.15 13.50
N ARG A 102 6.70 28.82 14.79
CA ARG A 102 6.65 27.42 15.20
C ARG A 102 5.34 26.78 14.75
N HIS A 103 5.39 25.51 14.41
CA HIS A 103 4.22 24.70 14.15
C HIS A 103 4.23 23.45 15.01
N HIS A 104 3.06 22.85 15.12
CA HIS A 104 2.81 21.57 15.72
C HIS A 104 2.29 20.63 14.63
N VAL A 105 2.67 19.36 14.64
CA VAL A 105 2.09 18.34 13.77
C VAL A 105 1.60 17.20 14.64
N TYR A 106 0.34 16.83 14.48
CA TYR A 106 -0.20 15.68 15.17
C TYR A 106 -1.17 14.89 14.31
N SER A 107 -1.38 13.64 14.66
CA SER A 107 -2.47 12.79 14.18
C SER A 107 -2.97 11.92 15.32
N PHE A 108 -4.29 11.84 15.48
CA PHE A 108 -4.97 10.90 16.37
C PHE A 108 -5.72 9.81 15.61
N SER A 109 -5.52 9.73 14.29
CA SER A 109 -6.14 8.71 13.44
C SER A 109 -5.69 7.30 13.85
N PRO A 110 -6.56 6.29 13.78
CA PRO A 110 -6.17 4.89 14.04
C PRO A 110 -4.98 4.42 13.18
N THR A 111 -4.89 4.90 11.96
CA THR A 111 -3.80 4.62 11.00
C THR A 111 -2.43 5.01 11.54
N LYS A 112 -2.33 6.18 12.20
CA LYS A 112 -1.09 6.63 12.85
C LYS A 112 -1.39 7.66 13.92
N LYS A 113 -0.97 7.37 15.15
CA LYS A 113 -1.01 8.33 16.26
C LYS A 113 0.40 8.84 16.52
N PHE A 114 0.58 10.16 16.47
CA PHE A 114 1.85 10.80 16.79
C PHE A 114 1.65 12.29 17.09
N GLU A 115 2.65 12.88 17.70
CA GLU A 115 2.70 14.30 18.03
C GLU A 115 4.14 14.81 17.92
N ILE A 116 4.36 15.87 17.16
CA ILE A 116 5.61 16.64 17.12
C ILE A 116 5.31 18.03 17.65
N LYS A 117 5.75 18.29 18.90
CA LYS A 117 5.43 19.53 19.61
C LYS A 117 6.19 20.71 19.04
N LEU A 118 5.59 21.85 19.03
CA LEU A 118 6.05 23.19 18.58
C LEU A 118 7.54 23.29 18.22
N TYR A 119 7.87 23.28 16.94
CA TYR A 119 9.22 23.31 16.41
C TYR A 119 9.39 24.31 15.25
N VAL A 120 10.63 24.65 14.95
CA VAL A 120 11.10 25.32 13.72
C VAL A 120 12.09 24.42 13.01
N GLY A 121 12.28 24.59 11.72
CA GLY A 121 13.21 23.78 10.93
C GLY A 121 12.69 22.36 10.71
N THR A 122 13.59 21.38 10.66
CA THR A 122 13.25 19.98 10.34
C THR A 122 13.50 19.11 11.57
N PRO A 123 12.49 18.37 12.05
CA PRO A 123 12.67 17.34 13.07
C PRO A 123 13.66 16.27 12.57
N THR A 124 14.48 15.75 13.48
CA THR A 124 15.47 14.72 13.16
C THR A 124 14.84 13.37 12.80
N GLU A 125 13.72 13.04 13.45
CA GLU A 125 13.09 11.74 13.27
C GLU A 125 11.86 11.86 12.36
N PRO A 126 11.83 11.13 11.22
CA PRO A 126 10.63 11.03 10.42
C PRO A 126 9.60 10.11 11.09
N VAL A 127 8.34 10.26 10.73
CA VAL A 127 7.24 9.39 11.18
C VAL A 127 7.05 8.27 10.16
N VAL A 128 7.15 7.01 10.61
CA VAL A 128 6.89 5.85 9.75
C VAL A 128 5.40 5.51 9.76
N PHE A 129 4.78 5.47 8.58
CA PHE A 129 3.37 5.11 8.39
C PHE A 129 3.25 3.61 8.07
N ASP A 130 3.07 2.80 9.08
CA ASP A 130 3.17 1.34 9.06
C ASP A 130 1.82 0.60 8.99
N GLN A 131 0.69 1.35 9.07
CA GLN A 131 -0.64 0.78 8.96
C GLN A 131 -1.42 1.42 7.82
N PRO A 132 -2.07 0.62 6.93
CA PRO A 132 -2.92 1.14 5.87
C PRO A 132 -4.12 1.92 6.43
N GLY A 133 -4.56 2.94 5.70
CA GLY A 133 -5.68 3.77 6.07
C GLY A 133 -5.43 5.25 5.83
N ILE A 134 -6.25 6.11 6.44
CA ILE A 134 -6.20 7.56 6.26
C ILE A 134 -5.85 8.20 7.60
N ALA A 135 -4.73 8.89 7.64
CA ALA A 135 -4.32 9.70 8.77
C ALA A 135 -4.58 11.17 8.49
N VAL A 136 -5.31 11.81 9.40
CA VAL A 136 -5.55 13.27 9.37
C VAL A 136 -4.46 13.94 10.19
N LEU A 137 -3.80 14.92 9.58
CA LEU A 137 -2.81 15.77 10.23
C LEU A 137 -3.45 17.08 10.64
N GLY A 138 -3.08 17.57 11.82
CA GLY A 138 -3.50 18.86 12.35
C GLY A 138 -2.35 19.66 12.96
N CYS A 139 -2.58 20.96 13.13
CA CYS A 139 -1.74 21.86 13.91
C CYS A 139 -2.60 22.50 14.99
N ASN A 140 -2.16 22.46 16.25
CA ASN A 140 -2.96 22.96 17.38
C ASN A 140 -2.94 24.48 17.59
N ILE A 141 -2.17 25.21 16.77
CA ILE A 141 -2.08 26.68 16.86
C ILE A 141 -2.62 27.40 15.62
N HIS A 142 -3.00 26.65 14.58
CA HIS A 142 -3.64 27.18 13.36
C HIS A 142 -4.71 26.18 12.91
N ASP A 143 -5.97 26.41 13.31
CA ASP A 143 -7.09 25.47 13.12
C ASP A 143 -7.33 25.08 11.64
N GLN A 144 -6.99 25.94 10.69
CA GLN A 144 -7.13 25.66 9.25
C GLN A 144 -6.03 24.76 8.68
N MET A 145 -4.95 24.50 9.43
CA MET A 145 -3.88 23.61 8.99
C MET A 145 -4.28 22.15 9.12
N ALA A 146 -4.85 21.62 8.05
CA ALA A 146 -5.18 20.20 7.94
C ALA A 146 -4.61 19.58 6.67
N ALA A 147 -4.15 18.34 6.77
CA ALA A 147 -3.69 17.52 5.66
C ALA A 147 -4.01 16.05 5.88
N TRP A 148 -3.83 15.23 4.86
CA TRP A 148 -4.10 13.80 4.91
C TRP A 148 -2.91 13.00 4.39
N VAL A 149 -2.61 11.91 5.09
CA VAL A 149 -1.72 10.85 4.61
C VAL A 149 -2.57 9.63 4.34
N VAL A 150 -2.67 9.25 3.07
CA VAL A 150 -3.35 8.02 2.67
C VAL A 150 -2.29 6.93 2.55
N VAL A 151 -2.32 5.97 3.46
CA VAL A 151 -1.39 4.85 3.51
C VAL A 151 -2.01 3.68 2.77
N VAL A 152 -1.40 3.27 1.67
CA VAL A 152 -1.88 2.17 0.83
C VAL A 152 -1.01 0.93 0.97
N ASP A 153 -1.64 -0.24 0.93
CA ASP A 153 -0.96 -1.54 0.95
C ASP A 153 -1.00 -2.16 -0.46
N SER A 154 -0.60 -1.35 -1.45
CA SER A 154 -0.66 -1.71 -2.86
C SER A 154 0.34 -0.89 -3.68
N PRO A 155 0.96 -1.46 -4.72
CA PRO A 155 1.76 -0.71 -5.67
C PRO A 155 0.90 0.03 -6.73
N TRP A 156 -0.38 -0.32 -6.87
CA TRP A 156 -1.31 0.29 -7.83
C TRP A 156 -2.19 1.32 -7.13
N TYR A 157 -1.71 2.56 -7.12
CA TYR A 157 -2.41 3.71 -6.53
C TYR A 157 -2.10 4.98 -7.32
N GLY A 158 -2.91 6.01 -7.12
CA GLY A 158 -2.69 7.33 -7.70
C GLY A 158 -3.80 8.29 -7.34
N GLN A 159 -3.71 9.51 -7.88
CA GLN A 159 -4.75 10.53 -7.79
C GLN A 159 -5.31 10.79 -9.18
N THR A 160 -6.63 11.01 -9.25
CA THR A 160 -7.30 11.35 -10.52
C THR A 160 -6.87 12.72 -11.03
N GLY A 161 -6.73 12.84 -12.35
CA GLY A 161 -6.52 14.09 -13.05
C GLY A 161 -7.72 15.02 -13.01
N ALA A 162 -7.60 16.17 -13.67
CA ALA A 162 -8.68 17.17 -13.76
C ALA A 162 -9.96 16.64 -14.42
N ASP A 163 -9.82 15.65 -15.27
CA ASP A 163 -10.90 14.93 -15.95
C ASP A 163 -11.49 13.77 -15.12
N GLY A 164 -11.04 13.59 -13.87
CA GLY A 164 -11.46 12.52 -12.98
C GLY A 164 -10.89 11.15 -13.35
N SER A 165 -9.96 11.06 -14.30
CA SER A 165 -9.39 9.80 -14.77
C SER A 165 -8.08 9.41 -14.07
N LEU A 166 -7.83 8.10 -13.97
CA LEU A 166 -6.57 7.49 -13.57
C LEU A 166 -6.41 6.17 -14.32
N ALA A 167 -5.18 5.84 -14.75
CA ALA A 167 -4.92 4.56 -15.41
C ALA A 167 -3.59 3.95 -14.97
N TRP A 168 -3.56 2.61 -14.95
CA TRP A 168 -2.34 1.82 -14.79
C TRP A 168 -2.15 0.94 -16.03
N PRO A 169 -0.97 0.98 -16.66
CA PRO A 169 -0.73 0.26 -17.91
C PRO A 169 -0.62 -1.26 -17.74
N ALA A 170 -0.24 -1.72 -16.53
CA ALA A 170 -0.02 -3.12 -16.24
C ALA A 170 -0.41 -3.45 -14.79
N VAL A 171 -1.51 -4.17 -14.63
CA VAL A 171 -1.99 -4.73 -13.37
C VAL A 171 -2.19 -6.23 -13.60
N PRO A 172 -1.65 -7.13 -12.76
CA PRO A 172 -1.90 -8.56 -12.90
C PRO A 172 -3.39 -8.87 -12.93
N ALA A 173 -3.80 -9.76 -13.80
CA ALA A 173 -5.19 -10.22 -13.84
C ALA A 173 -5.57 -10.89 -12.52
N GLY A 174 -6.76 -10.58 -11.99
CA GLY A 174 -7.20 -11.10 -10.69
C GLY A 174 -8.31 -10.28 -10.08
N SER A 175 -8.70 -10.67 -8.87
CA SER A 175 -9.75 -10.01 -8.10
C SER A 175 -9.14 -8.99 -7.15
N TYR A 176 -9.66 -7.77 -7.20
CA TYR A 176 -9.23 -6.64 -6.39
C TYR A 176 -10.41 -5.97 -5.70
N GLN A 177 -10.13 -5.24 -4.61
CA GLN A 177 -10.99 -4.19 -4.09
C GLN A 177 -10.47 -2.86 -4.64
N LEU A 178 -11.26 -2.20 -5.48
CA LEU A 178 -11.02 -0.83 -5.91
C LEU A 178 -11.45 0.09 -4.78
N ARG A 179 -10.49 0.84 -4.24
CA ARG A 179 -10.71 1.79 -3.14
C ARG A 179 -10.62 3.21 -3.68
N THR A 180 -11.53 4.07 -3.22
CA THR A 180 -11.55 5.47 -3.64
C THR A 180 -11.84 6.37 -2.45
N TRP A 181 -11.04 7.41 -2.31
CA TRP A 181 -11.16 8.39 -1.23
C TRP A 181 -10.87 9.81 -1.74
N HIS A 182 -11.48 10.82 -1.11
CA HIS A 182 -11.24 12.22 -1.44
C HIS A 182 -11.21 13.08 -0.17
N PRO A 183 -10.37 14.14 -0.07
CA PRO A 183 -10.28 14.97 1.13
C PRO A 183 -11.55 15.79 1.45
N ALA A 184 -12.50 15.89 0.52
CA ALA A 184 -13.81 16.47 0.75
C ALA A 184 -14.81 15.49 1.40
N LEU A 185 -14.46 14.23 1.64
CA LEU A 185 -15.26 13.36 2.47
C LEU A 185 -15.19 13.81 3.94
N ALA A 186 -16.20 13.45 4.72
CA ALA A 186 -16.18 13.73 6.16
C ALA A 186 -14.88 13.22 6.81
N VAL A 187 -14.36 13.98 7.76
CA VAL A 187 -13.14 13.60 8.50
C VAL A 187 -13.35 12.25 9.17
N GLY A 188 -12.44 11.32 8.93
CA GLY A 188 -12.53 9.93 9.42
C GLY A 188 -13.35 9.00 8.53
N ALA A 189 -13.96 9.49 7.45
CA ALA A 189 -14.66 8.62 6.49
C ALA A 189 -13.65 7.64 5.85
N PRO A 190 -13.98 6.34 5.78
CA PRO A 190 -13.15 5.37 5.10
C PRO A 190 -13.18 5.57 3.58
N ALA A 191 -12.20 5.00 2.88
CA ALA A 191 -12.27 4.90 1.43
C ALA A 191 -13.45 4.01 1.01
N ALA A 192 -14.22 4.45 0.02
CA ALA A 192 -15.26 3.65 -0.61
C ALA A 192 -14.62 2.37 -1.21
N ALA A 193 -15.37 1.28 -1.25
CA ALA A 193 -14.90 -0.02 -1.72
C ALA A 193 -15.81 -0.58 -2.80
N GLN A 194 -15.22 -1.09 -3.88
CA GLN A 194 -15.93 -1.74 -4.98
C GLN A 194 -15.11 -2.95 -5.46
N GLY A 195 -15.75 -4.11 -5.62
CA GLY A 195 -15.09 -5.26 -6.23
C GLY A 195 -14.72 -4.97 -7.68
N LEU A 196 -13.50 -5.36 -8.10
CA LEU A 196 -13.02 -5.22 -9.47
C LEU A 196 -12.33 -6.50 -9.92
N GLN A 197 -12.79 -7.06 -11.04
CA GLN A 197 -12.10 -8.16 -11.72
C GLN A 197 -11.22 -7.59 -12.82
N VAL A 198 -9.89 -7.60 -12.61
CA VAL A 198 -8.92 -7.16 -13.61
C VAL A 198 -8.71 -8.27 -14.63
N GLN A 199 -8.89 -7.93 -15.92
CA GLN A 199 -8.71 -8.83 -17.04
C GLN A 199 -7.25 -8.83 -17.52
N ALA A 200 -6.84 -9.87 -18.24
CA ALA A 200 -5.52 -9.93 -18.88
C ALA A 200 -5.36 -8.92 -20.04
N THR A 201 -6.45 -8.28 -20.45
CA THR A 201 -6.50 -7.24 -21.48
C THR A 201 -6.74 -5.87 -20.83
N ALA A 202 -7.76 -5.14 -21.27
CA ALA A 202 -8.14 -3.85 -20.71
C ALA A 202 -9.33 -4.01 -19.74
N THR A 203 -9.27 -3.33 -18.62
CA THR A 203 -10.36 -3.23 -17.64
C THR A 203 -10.72 -1.76 -17.44
N GLN A 204 -12.01 -1.45 -17.45
CA GLN A 204 -12.52 -0.13 -17.15
C GLN A 204 -13.40 -0.18 -15.90
N ALA A 205 -13.30 0.84 -15.06
CA ALA A 205 -14.14 0.98 -13.86
C ALA A 205 -14.64 2.42 -13.74
N ALA A 206 -15.86 2.59 -13.25
CA ALA A 206 -16.42 3.89 -12.90
C ALA A 206 -16.79 3.88 -11.41
N VAL A 207 -16.51 4.98 -10.72
CA VAL A 207 -16.80 5.17 -9.31
C VAL A 207 -17.55 6.49 -9.12
N GLY A 208 -18.75 6.43 -8.58
CA GLY A 208 -19.48 7.61 -8.10
C GLY A 208 -19.19 7.82 -6.60
N LEU A 209 -18.51 8.90 -6.24
CA LEU A 209 -18.20 9.23 -4.86
C LEU A 209 -19.18 10.26 -4.33
N THR A 210 -19.98 9.87 -3.33
CA THR A 210 -20.98 10.73 -2.68
C THR A 210 -20.53 11.15 -1.29
N GLY A 211 -21.26 12.10 -0.66
CA GLY A 211 -20.94 12.58 0.69
C GLY A 211 -19.76 13.55 0.73
N LEU A 212 -19.43 14.16 -0.41
CA LEU A 212 -18.43 15.22 -0.49
C LEU A 212 -19.00 16.53 0.10
N THR A 213 -18.21 17.17 0.94
CA THR A 213 -18.49 18.53 1.45
C THR A 213 -17.72 19.55 0.61
N PRO A 214 -18.27 20.75 0.37
CA PRO A 214 -17.62 21.82 -0.38
C PRO A 214 -16.27 22.24 0.18
#